data_7ca653bf875dc9f022ee986f818b09d6
#
_entry.id   7ca653bf875dc9f022ee986f818b09d6
#
_cell.length_a   1.000
_cell.length_b   1.000
_cell.length_c   1.000
_cell.angle_alpha   90.00
_cell.angle_beta   90.00
_cell.angle_gamma   90.00
#
_symmetry.space_group_name_H-M   'P 1'
#
loop_
_entity.id
_entity.type
_entity.pdbx_description
1 polymer ?
#
loop_
_entity_poly.entity_id
_entity_poly.type
_entity_poly.pdbx_seq_one_letter_code
_entity_poly.pdbx_strand_id
1 'polypeptide(L)'
;MSTSRVLIVGAGPAGATAALLLAEHGIDTLVIEQRVAPSTHPAAHVLSTRTLEIFRELGLEHDVRRLSSRIYELRDIIYATSLTGPELGRITIYDPESTEAQLLQTLSPTRAVNLSQHVLGPLLWDRLQACKRVEFQRGCVYQSHRETTDGVEVRATGPDGADEWVATGRYLIGADGAGSHIRRTCGLQMRGPVLQQVISVHFRADLRAYLWSRRAPVILTCTPRAPGILIVHSSPDDYVFQFPYFPPVQRLQDFTADDCRRRIRDAVGKGDLAVDIHSMQSWAMTAQVVNRYREGRTFLIGDAAHRFPPTGGLGLNTGVHDAHNLAWKLAWDISARAPANLLDTYEAERRPIGIANTEHSVKNFDGLMDVYAALGLPRFGVRALQALAESQPMAAIPRPASRWAVTTLMTVAMQRIGRVTSRGRIGARLRDRVQEVIAHQGGHFRTWGLDLGVHYGRGFLDEGDISDDVVNVEFYTPVVRVGGRLPHAWVQYNGARVSTLDLPARETLTVLAASQHKSSWRDAQTAVGHPLTVIGVDLAACSGPLRPLAAGQALLLRPDAHIAAVLDPSRNGYADALGAALDQLGLTATVTESYEPTR
;
A
#
# COMPACT_ATOMS: atom_id res chain seq x y z
N MET A 1 26.13 -20.45 13.40
CA MET A 1 25.03 -20.16 12.46
C MET A 1 25.10 -18.69 12.14
N SER A 2 24.96 -18.31 10.87
CA SER A 2 25.20 -16.92 10.40
C SER A 2 24.23 -15.95 11.09
N THR A 3 24.77 -15.01 11.87
CA THR A 3 24.02 -13.91 12.51
C THR A 3 23.61 -12.81 11.50
N SER A 4 23.90 -12.99 10.21
CA SER A 4 23.68 -11.99 9.17
C SER A 4 22.29 -12.08 8.50
N ARG A 5 21.45 -13.09 8.82
CA ARG A 5 20.10 -13.21 8.23
C ARG A 5 19.07 -12.32 8.89
N VAL A 6 18.01 -11.99 8.13
CA VAL A 6 16.82 -11.28 8.65
C VAL A 6 15.69 -12.27 8.87
N LEU A 7 15.01 -12.18 10.02
CA LEU A 7 13.81 -12.94 10.32
C LEU A 7 12.57 -12.12 9.94
N ILE A 8 11.61 -12.75 9.29
CA ILE A 8 10.34 -12.11 8.87
C ILE A 8 9.18 -12.96 9.36
N VAL A 9 8.25 -12.39 10.09
CA VAL A 9 7.03 -13.08 10.50
C VAL A 9 5.84 -12.53 9.73
N GLY A 10 5.22 -13.39 8.94
CA GLY A 10 4.12 -13.12 8.02
C GLY A 10 4.56 -13.04 6.56
N ALA A 11 3.95 -13.88 5.71
CA ALA A 11 4.16 -13.93 4.27
C ALA A 11 3.00 -13.28 3.47
N GLY A 12 2.36 -12.24 4.06
CA GLY A 12 1.47 -11.33 3.34
C GLY A 12 2.25 -10.50 2.30
N PRO A 13 1.57 -9.68 1.47
CA PRO A 13 2.23 -8.91 0.42
C PRO A 13 3.45 -8.10 0.90
N ALA A 14 3.36 -7.44 2.05
CA ALA A 14 4.47 -6.65 2.59
C ALA A 14 5.65 -7.53 3.02
N GLY A 15 5.41 -8.61 3.78
CA GLY A 15 6.47 -9.50 4.24
C GLY A 15 7.13 -10.28 3.11
N ALA A 16 6.35 -10.79 2.15
CA ALA A 16 6.87 -11.46 0.97
C ALA A 16 7.72 -10.52 0.12
N THR A 17 7.28 -9.27 -0.09
CA THR A 17 8.05 -8.26 -0.80
C THR A 17 9.36 -7.93 -0.07
N ALA A 18 9.33 -7.80 1.27
CA ALA A 18 10.53 -7.55 2.07
C ALA A 18 11.56 -8.67 1.92
N ALA A 19 11.13 -9.94 1.96
CA ALA A 19 12.00 -11.09 1.77
C ALA A 19 12.66 -11.10 0.39
N LEU A 20 11.87 -10.85 -0.66
CA LEU A 20 12.39 -10.81 -2.03
C LEU A 20 13.36 -9.64 -2.24
N LEU A 21 13.06 -8.45 -1.72
CA LEU A 21 13.96 -7.30 -1.80
C LEU A 21 15.27 -7.54 -1.05
N LEU A 22 15.22 -8.09 0.15
CA LEU A 22 16.42 -8.47 0.90
C LEU A 22 17.28 -9.49 0.14
N ALA A 23 16.64 -10.46 -0.51
CA ALA A 23 17.34 -11.42 -1.35
C ALA A 23 18.04 -10.76 -2.55
N GLU A 24 17.40 -9.77 -3.19
CA GLU A 24 18.02 -8.96 -4.25
C GLU A 24 19.22 -8.14 -3.76
N HIS A 25 19.21 -7.74 -2.49
CA HIS A 25 20.35 -7.11 -1.81
C HIS A 25 21.38 -8.11 -1.27
N GLY A 26 21.24 -9.41 -1.57
CA GLY A 26 22.19 -10.43 -1.16
C GLY A 26 22.03 -10.94 0.28
N ILE A 27 20.95 -10.59 0.98
CA ILE A 27 20.70 -10.96 2.38
C ILE A 27 19.83 -12.21 2.44
N ASP A 28 20.28 -13.20 3.22
CA ASP A 28 19.49 -14.39 3.50
C ASP A 28 18.37 -14.09 4.49
N THR A 29 17.19 -14.66 4.26
CA THR A 29 16.01 -14.43 5.10
C THR A 29 15.37 -15.74 5.53
N LEU A 30 14.77 -15.74 6.73
CA LEU A 30 13.83 -16.76 7.16
C LEU A 30 12.45 -16.13 7.28
N VAL A 31 11.49 -16.63 6.50
CA VAL A 31 10.08 -16.21 6.55
C VAL A 31 9.26 -17.25 7.28
N ILE A 32 8.58 -16.84 8.36
CA ILE A 32 7.71 -17.67 9.20
C ILE A 32 6.26 -17.26 8.90
N GLU A 33 5.46 -18.21 8.42
CA GLU A 33 4.04 -17.96 8.08
C GLU A 33 3.16 -19.01 8.76
N GLN A 34 2.15 -18.55 9.51
CA GLN A 34 1.23 -19.43 10.25
C GLN A 34 0.29 -20.26 9.35
N ARG A 35 0.01 -19.78 8.12
CA ARG A 35 -0.83 -20.50 7.18
C ARG A 35 -0.02 -21.51 6.39
N VAL A 36 -0.64 -22.64 6.06
CA VAL A 36 -0.06 -23.66 5.18
C VAL A 36 -0.24 -23.29 3.70
N ALA A 37 -1.21 -22.44 3.37
CA ALA A 37 -1.55 -21.96 2.03
C ALA A 37 -1.94 -20.48 2.05
N PRO A 38 -1.82 -19.76 0.92
CA PRO A 38 -2.27 -18.38 0.80
C PRO A 38 -3.77 -18.22 1.10
N SER A 39 -4.17 -17.02 1.56
CA SER A 39 -5.60 -16.72 1.79
C SER A 39 -6.38 -16.80 0.50
N THR A 40 -7.52 -17.48 0.54
CA THR A 40 -8.47 -17.57 -0.58
C THR A 40 -9.56 -16.50 -0.53
N HIS A 41 -9.69 -15.78 0.58
CA HIS A 41 -10.66 -14.67 0.68
C HIS A 41 -10.08 -13.40 0.05
N PRO A 42 -10.76 -12.80 -0.93
CA PRO A 42 -10.34 -11.54 -1.53
C PRO A 42 -10.29 -10.40 -0.51
N ALA A 43 -9.21 -9.63 -0.55
CA ALA A 43 -9.02 -8.45 0.29
C ALA A 43 -8.71 -7.22 -0.58
N ALA A 44 -7.49 -6.65 -0.50
CA ALA A 44 -7.07 -5.58 -1.40
C ALA A 44 -7.02 -6.06 -2.86
N HIS A 45 -7.32 -5.16 -3.80
CA HIS A 45 -7.38 -5.51 -5.23
C HIS A 45 -6.76 -4.47 -6.17
N VAL A 46 -6.34 -3.33 -5.66
CA VAL A 46 -5.66 -2.29 -6.46
C VAL A 46 -4.18 -2.29 -6.10
N LEU A 47 -3.33 -2.56 -7.09
CA LEU A 47 -1.90 -2.36 -6.99
C LEU A 47 -1.57 -1.03 -7.65
N SER A 48 -0.98 -0.11 -6.89
CA SER A 48 -0.67 1.25 -7.34
C SER A 48 0.50 1.26 -8.33
N THR A 49 0.71 2.40 -8.98
CA THR A 49 1.81 2.57 -9.93
C THR A 49 3.16 2.36 -9.24
N ARG A 50 3.36 2.93 -8.05
CA ARG A 50 4.62 2.76 -7.30
C ARG A 50 4.85 1.31 -6.88
N THR A 51 3.80 0.60 -6.47
CA THR A 51 3.89 -0.84 -6.18
C THR A 51 4.33 -1.64 -7.41
N LEU A 52 3.81 -1.29 -8.59
CA LEU A 52 4.22 -1.94 -9.85
C LEU A 52 5.66 -1.60 -10.24
N GLU A 53 6.18 -0.40 -9.90
CA GLU A 53 7.60 -0.08 -10.07
C GLU A 53 8.49 -1.00 -9.21
N ILE A 54 8.11 -1.23 -7.96
CA ILE A 54 8.81 -2.15 -7.05
C ILE A 54 8.72 -3.60 -7.56
N PHE A 55 7.55 -4.01 -8.04
CA PHE A 55 7.38 -5.34 -8.62
C PHE A 55 8.12 -5.50 -9.96
N ARG A 56 8.31 -4.41 -10.71
CA ARG A 56 9.17 -4.39 -11.89
C ARG A 56 10.63 -4.63 -11.51
N GLU A 57 11.12 -3.99 -10.46
CA GLU A 57 12.45 -4.22 -9.90
C GLU A 57 12.68 -5.68 -9.50
N LEU A 58 11.66 -6.35 -8.94
CA LEU A 58 11.66 -7.75 -8.56
C LEU A 58 11.40 -8.73 -9.73
N GLY A 59 11.19 -8.22 -10.97
CA GLY A 59 10.84 -9.05 -12.13
C GLY A 59 9.45 -9.67 -12.06
N LEU A 60 8.56 -9.14 -11.21
CA LEU A 60 7.19 -9.64 -11.00
C LEU A 60 6.15 -8.95 -11.90
N GLU A 61 6.48 -7.81 -12.50
CA GLU A 61 5.51 -6.98 -13.24
C GLU A 61 4.79 -7.77 -14.34
N HIS A 62 5.52 -8.57 -15.11
CA HIS A 62 4.94 -9.35 -16.21
C HIS A 62 3.87 -10.33 -15.72
N ASP A 63 4.15 -11.09 -14.67
CA ASP A 63 3.22 -12.08 -14.12
C ASP A 63 2.01 -11.41 -13.46
N VAL A 64 2.23 -10.31 -12.73
CA VAL A 64 1.16 -9.50 -12.14
C VAL A 64 0.23 -8.98 -13.23
N ARG A 65 0.77 -8.45 -14.34
CA ARG A 65 -0.05 -7.95 -15.46
C ARG A 65 -0.81 -9.06 -16.18
N ARG A 66 -0.20 -10.21 -16.35
CA ARG A 66 -0.85 -11.38 -16.97
C ARG A 66 -2.06 -11.86 -16.16
N LEU A 67 -1.99 -11.77 -14.83
CA LEU A 67 -3.05 -12.20 -13.91
C LEU A 67 -4.08 -11.10 -13.61
N SER A 68 -3.77 -9.84 -13.92
CA SER A 68 -4.62 -8.70 -13.58
C SER A 68 -5.72 -8.46 -14.62
N SER A 69 -6.83 -7.87 -14.18
CA SER A 69 -7.80 -7.27 -15.10
C SER A 69 -7.20 -6.02 -15.75
N ARG A 70 -7.60 -5.76 -16.99
CA ARG A 70 -7.14 -4.58 -17.72
C ARG A 70 -7.72 -3.31 -17.09
N ILE A 71 -6.88 -2.29 -16.87
CA ILE A 71 -7.27 -1.08 -16.12
C ILE A 71 -8.40 -0.29 -16.81
N TYR A 72 -8.54 -0.38 -18.13
CA TYR A 72 -9.64 0.26 -18.87
C TYR A 72 -11.00 -0.43 -18.67
N GLU A 73 -11.01 -1.66 -18.11
CA GLU A 73 -12.23 -2.34 -17.68
C GLU A 73 -12.73 -1.81 -16.35
N LEU A 74 -11.93 -0.96 -15.68
CA LEU A 74 -12.14 -0.45 -14.32
C LEU A 74 -12.23 1.07 -14.31
N ARG A 75 -12.99 1.62 -15.26
CA ARG A 75 -13.05 3.04 -15.54
C ARG A 75 -13.63 3.88 -14.39
N ASP A 76 -14.73 3.39 -13.78
CA ASP A 76 -15.58 4.21 -12.93
C ASP A 76 -15.86 3.54 -11.57
N ILE A 77 -15.98 4.34 -10.52
CA ILE A 77 -16.69 3.98 -9.28
C ILE A 77 -18.13 4.45 -9.44
N ILE A 78 -19.09 3.55 -9.28
CA ILE A 78 -20.49 3.85 -9.55
C ILE A 78 -21.31 3.81 -8.25
N TYR A 79 -22.13 4.84 -8.08
CA TYR A 79 -23.19 4.88 -7.09
C TYR A 79 -24.51 4.59 -7.81
N ALA A 80 -25.21 3.54 -7.40
CA ALA A 80 -26.46 3.14 -8.01
C ALA A 80 -27.44 2.61 -6.96
N THR A 81 -28.72 2.59 -7.29
CA THR A 81 -29.74 1.97 -6.40
C THR A 81 -29.55 0.46 -6.30
N SER A 82 -29.10 -0.18 -7.38
CA SER A 82 -28.61 -1.56 -7.45
C SER A 82 -27.74 -1.69 -8.69
N LEU A 83 -27.05 -2.83 -8.90
CA LEU A 83 -26.22 -3.03 -10.10
C LEU A 83 -27.04 -2.86 -11.40
N THR A 84 -28.29 -3.31 -11.43
CA THR A 84 -29.18 -3.17 -12.61
C THR A 84 -30.12 -1.96 -12.51
N GLY A 85 -30.10 -1.24 -11.39
CA GLY A 85 -30.98 -0.11 -11.14
C GLY A 85 -30.45 1.22 -11.65
N PRO A 86 -31.20 2.32 -11.45
CA PRO A 86 -30.78 3.66 -11.79
C PRO A 86 -29.44 4.03 -11.15
N GLU A 87 -28.59 4.63 -11.96
CA GLU A 87 -27.34 5.25 -11.51
C GLU A 87 -27.64 6.58 -10.82
N LEU A 88 -26.96 6.85 -9.72
CA LEU A 88 -27.05 8.08 -8.94
C LEU A 88 -25.88 9.02 -9.23
N GLY A 89 -24.77 8.49 -9.70
CA GLY A 89 -23.58 9.21 -10.12
C GLY A 89 -22.38 8.29 -10.23
N ARG A 90 -21.30 8.82 -10.79
CA ARG A 90 -20.03 8.10 -10.96
C ARG A 90 -18.84 9.00 -10.73
N ILE A 91 -17.74 8.39 -10.39
CA ILE A 91 -16.42 9.01 -10.32
C ILE A 91 -15.56 8.27 -11.36
N THR A 92 -15.13 8.98 -12.41
CA THR A 92 -14.19 8.40 -13.37
C THR A 92 -12.80 8.40 -12.78
N ILE A 93 -12.23 7.21 -12.56
CA ILE A 93 -10.89 7.02 -12.01
C ILE A 93 -9.86 7.08 -13.15
N TYR A 94 -10.19 6.50 -14.29
CA TYR A 94 -9.30 6.38 -15.43
C TYR A 94 -10.10 6.43 -16.73
N ASP A 95 -9.81 7.45 -17.55
CA ASP A 95 -10.31 7.53 -18.92
C ASP A 95 -9.12 7.41 -19.89
N PRO A 96 -8.98 6.28 -20.59
CA PRO A 96 -7.84 6.04 -21.48
C PRO A 96 -7.70 7.07 -22.62
N GLU A 97 -8.78 7.75 -22.96
CA GLU A 97 -8.80 8.77 -24.02
C GLU A 97 -8.50 10.19 -23.49
N SER A 98 -8.43 10.36 -22.16
CA SER A 98 -8.15 11.66 -21.56
C SER A 98 -6.69 12.08 -21.72
N THR A 99 -6.45 13.39 -21.78
CA THR A 99 -5.11 13.99 -21.71
C THR A 99 -4.37 13.56 -20.45
N GLU A 100 -5.10 13.38 -19.35
CA GLU A 100 -4.60 12.91 -18.07
C GLU A 100 -4.03 11.49 -18.16
N ALA A 101 -4.72 10.57 -18.81
CA ALA A 101 -4.24 9.20 -19.03
C ALA A 101 -2.97 9.17 -19.89
N GLN A 102 -2.86 10.06 -20.87
CA GLN A 102 -1.65 10.22 -21.69
C GLN A 102 -0.49 10.75 -20.84
N LEU A 103 -0.74 11.75 -19.99
CA LEU A 103 0.28 12.27 -19.05
C LEU A 103 0.76 11.17 -18.12
N LEU A 104 -0.13 10.38 -17.52
CA LEU A 104 0.24 9.27 -16.63
C LEU A 104 1.19 8.26 -17.26
N GLN A 105 1.10 8.06 -18.58
CA GLN A 105 2.04 7.18 -19.31
C GLN A 105 3.46 7.72 -19.33
N THR A 106 3.64 9.02 -19.09
CA THR A 106 4.96 9.66 -19.04
C THR A 106 5.56 9.73 -17.64
N LEU A 107 4.76 9.46 -16.59
CA LEU A 107 5.18 9.61 -15.19
C LEU A 107 5.83 8.35 -14.61
N SER A 108 5.67 7.20 -15.27
CA SER A 108 6.20 5.91 -14.82
C SER A 108 6.35 4.95 -16.01
N PRO A 109 7.32 4.00 -15.98
CA PRO A 109 7.43 2.95 -17.00
C PRO A 109 6.30 1.93 -16.90
N THR A 110 5.51 1.98 -15.85
CA THR A 110 4.44 1.03 -15.54
C THR A 110 3.17 1.75 -15.08
N ARG A 111 2.07 1.02 -14.83
CA ARG A 111 0.77 1.58 -14.42
C ARG A 111 0.09 0.66 -13.43
N ALA A 112 -0.72 1.25 -12.56
CA ALA A 112 -1.59 0.53 -11.64
C ALA A 112 -2.43 -0.55 -12.34
N VAL A 113 -2.76 -1.61 -11.61
CA VAL A 113 -3.59 -2.72 -12.07
C VAL A 113 -4.60 -3.13 -11.01
N ASN A 114 -5.65 -3.81 -11.43
CA ASN A 114 -6.57 -4.50 -10.52
C ASN A 114 -6.19 -5.97 -10.45
N LEU A 115 -5.58 -6.36 -9.34
CA LEU A 115 -5.24 -7.74 -9.03
C LEU A 115 -5.54 -8.02 -7.57
N SER A 116 -6.49 -8.89 -7.33
CA SER A 116 -6.89 -9.24 -5.96
C SER A 116 -5.79 -9.96 -5.19
N GLN A 117 -5.72 -9.67 -3.89
CA GLN A 117 -4.70 -10.23 -3.00
C GLN A 117 -4.71 -11.77 -2.96
N HIS A 118 -5.86 -12.44 -3.13
CA HIS A 118 -5.94 -13.90 -3.15
C HIS A 118 -5.34 -14.51 -4.43
N VAL A 119 -5.16 -13.71 -5.49
CA VAL A 119 -4.44 -14.09 -6.72
C VAL A 119 -2.96 -13.70 -6.63
N LEU A 120 -2.66 -12.54 -6.03
CA LEU A 120 -1.30 -12.08 -5.81
C LEU A 120 -0.54 -12.96 -4.81
N GLY A 121 -1.21 -13.43 -3.76
CA GLY A 121 -0.60 -14.23 -2.69
C GLY A 121 0.11 -15.48 -3.19
N PRO A 122 -0.55 -16.36 -3.97
CA PRO A 122 0.10 -17.52 -4.58
C PRO A 122 1.35 -17.15 -5.40
N LEU A 123 1.27 -16.12 -6.26
CA LEU A 123 2.40 -15.65 -7.06
C LEU A 123 3.60 -15.26 -6.18
N LEU A 124 3.36 -14.50 -5.11
CA LEU A 124 4.43 -14.11 -4.18
C LEU A 124 5.01 -15.33 -3.45
N TRP A 125 4.18 -16.27 -3.00
CA TRP A 125 4.64 -17.47 -2.32
C TRP A 125 5.46 -18.40 -3.23
N ASP A 126 5.05 -18.54 -4.48
CA ASP A 126 5.83 -19.29 -5.48
C ASP A 126 7.22 -18.66 -5.69
N ARG A 127 7.28 -17.32 -5.70
CA ARG A 127 8.56 -16.60 -5.79
C ARG A 127 9.42 -16.76 -4.53
N LEU A 128 8.83 -16.74 -3.33
CA LEU A 128 9.56 -17.03 -2.09
C LEU A 128 10.17 -18.42 -2.11
N GLN A 129 9.40 -19.43 -2.55
CA GLN A 129 9.87 -20.82 -2.63
C GLN A 129 10.97 -21.02 -3.67
N ALA A 130 10.92 -20.28 -4.78
CA ALA A 130 11.93 -20.36 -5.84
C ALA A 130 13.23 -19.59 -5.49
N CYS A 131 13.19 -18.69 -4.51
CA CYS A 131 14.31 -17.84 -4.15
C CYS A 131 15.29 -18.57 -3.23
N LYS A 132 16.53 -18.82 -3.69
CA LYS A 132 17.56 -19.56 -2.95
C LYS A 132 18.00 -18.89 -1.63
N ARG A 133 17.80 -17.58 -1.47
CA ARG A 133 18.14 -16.82 -0.26
C ARG A 133 16.99 -16.72 0.73
N VAL A 134 15.84 -17.31 0.42
CA VAL A 134 14.67 -17.30 1.28
C VAL A 134 14.40 -18.70 1.81
N GLU A 135 14.55 -18.89 3.10
CA GLU A 135 14.04 -20.04 3.81
C GLU A 135 12.57 -19.74 4.17
N PHE A 136 11.61 -20.46 3.58
CA PHE A 136 10.18 -20.20 3.75
C PHE A 136 9.48 -21.31 4.53
N GLN A 137 9.16 -21.03 5.80
CA GLN A 137 8.51 -21.94 6.75
C GLN A 137 7.02 -21.66 6.86
N ARG A 138 6.20 -22.57 6.33
CA ARG A 138 4.72 -22.49 6.31
C ARG A 138 4.10 -23.33 7.40
N GLY A 139 2.93 -22.90 7.91
CA GLY A 139 2.24 -23.56 9.02
C GLY A 139 2.92 -23.33 10.37
N CYS A 140 3.93 -22.48 10.43
CA CYS A 140 4.69 -22.20 11.63
C CYS A 140 4.19 -20.95 12.34
N VAL A 141 3.88 -21.07 13.62
CA VAL A 141 3.29 -20.00 14.43
C VAL A 141 4.35 -19.33 15.29
N TYR A 142 4.58 -18.03 15.07
CA TYR A 142 5.40 -17.21 15.96
C TYR A 142 4.82 -17.19 17.36
N GLN A 143 5.67 -17.40 18.38
CA GLN A 143 5.31 -17.41 19.81
C GLN A 143 5.85 -16.18 20.53
N SER A 144 7.16 -15.95 20.44
CA SER A 144 7.83 -14.85 21.12
C SER A 144 9.16 -14.52 20.46
N HIS A 145 9.74 -13.40 20.83
CA HIS A 145 11.12 -13.07 20.50
C HIS A 145 11.82 -12.36 21.66
N ARG A 146 13.13 -12.38 21.64
CA ARG A 146 13.98 -11.58 22.54
C ARG A 146 15.17 -11.02 21.77
N GLU A 147 15.57 -9.82 22.11
CA GLU A 147 16.84 -9.28 21.62
C GLU A 147 18.02 -9.91 22.37
N THR A 148 19.09 -10.09 21.65
CA THR A 148 20.39 -10.56 22.17
C THR A 148 21.45 -9.52 21.85
N THR A 149 22.65 -9.68 22.36
CA THR A 149 23.78 -8.77 22.07
C THR A 149 23.99 -8.61 20.56
N ASP A 150 23.90 -9.72 19.80
CA ASP A 150 24.26 -9.74 18.38
C ASP A 150 23.07 -9.79 17.42
N GLY A 151 21.82 -9.88 17.92
CA GLY A 151 20.67 -10.01 17.05
C GLY A 151 19.35 -10.23 17.78
N VAL A 152 18.48 -11.01 17.17
CA VAL A 152 17.15 -11.38 17.69
C VAL A 152 16.99 -12.90 17.62
N GLU A 153 16.47 -13.47 18.70
CA GLU A 153 16.04 -14.87 18.79
C GLU A 153 14.49 -14.91 18.70
N VAL A 154 13.96 -15.67 17.77
CA VAL A 154 12.53 -15.92 17.59
C VAL A 154 12.21 -17.35 17.95
N ARG A 155 11.15 -17.56 18.75
CA ARG A 155 10.55 -18.87 19.04
C ARG A 155 9.30 -19.05 18.21
N ALA A 156 9.18 -20.20 17.58
CA ALA A 156 8.01 -20.58 16.78
C ALA A 156 7.68 -22.05 17.00
N THR A 157 6.40 -22.41 16.81
CA THR A 157 5.95 -23.81 16.77
C THR A 157 5.74 -24.26 15.34
N GLY A 158 5.99 -25.54 15.08
CA GLY A 158 5.75 -26.18 13.79
C GLY A 158 4.26 -26.31 13.44
N PRO A 159 3.93 -26.87 12.25
CA PRO A 159 2.56 -26.95 11.73
C PRO A 159 1.56 -27.64 12.66
N ASP A 160 2.00 -28.63 13.41
CA ASP A 160 1.15 -29.43 14.30
C ASP A 160 1.16 -28.91 15.75
N GLY A 161 1.84 -27.78 16.01
CA GLY A 161 1.97 -27.19 17.34
C GLY A 161 2.82 -28.01 18.34
N ALA A 162 3.39 -29.13 17.90
CA ALA A 162 4.12 -30.08 18.75
C ALA A 162 5.60 -29.74 18.91
N ASP A 163 6.23 -29.21 17.87
CA ASP A 163 7.66 -28.93 17.85
C ASP A 163 7.94 -27.44 17.99
N GLU A 164 8.43 -27.04 19.15
CA GLU A 164 8.97 -25.69 19.35
C GLU A 164 10.41 -25.63 18.83
N TRP A 165 10.71 -24.60 18.05
CA TRP A 165 12.05 -24.36 17.53
C TRP A 165 12.45 -22.89 17.65
N VAL A 166 13.73 -22.64 17.57
CA VAL A 166 14.33 -21.32 17.74
C VAL A 166 15.13 -20.94 16.51
N ALA A 167 14.92 -19.72 16.05
CA ALA A 167 15.69 -19.11 14.98
C ALA A 167 16.39 -17.84 15.47
N THR A 168 17.61 -17.61 14.97
CA THR A 168 18.37 -16.40 15.26
C THR A 168 18.61 -15.60 13.98
N GLY A 169 18.62 -14.29 14.09
CA GLY A 169 18.91 -13.37 12.99
C GLY A 169 19.40 -12.03 13.49
N ARG A 170 19.91 -11.19 12.61
CA ARG A 170 20.38 -9.84 12.94
C ARG A 170 19.23 -8.90 13.28
N TYR A 171 18.11 -9.03 12.53
CA TYR A 171 16.91 -8.21 12.65
C TYR A 171 15.65 -9.06 12.51
N LEU A 172 14.54 -8.54 13.07
CA LEU A 172 13.19 -9.09 12.96
C LEU A 172 12.27 -8.08 12.26
N ILE A 173 11.56 -8.54 11.23
CA ILE A 173 10.50 -7.78 10.58
C ILE A 173 9.15 -8.39 10.98
N GLY A 174 8.32 -7.62 11.67
CA GLY A 174 6.93 -7.92 11.96
C GLY A 174 6.03 -7.52 10.80
N ALA A 175 5.62 -8.50 9.98
CA ALA A 175 4.67 -8.38 8.87
C ALA A 175 3.42 -9.24 9.11
N ASP A 176 3.12 -9.51 10.40
CA ASP A 176 2.12 -10.45 10.89
C ASP A 176 0.69 -9.85 10.94
N GLY A 177 0.49 -8.76 10.21
CA GLY A 177 -0.81 -8.22 9.87
C GLY A 177 -1.51 -7.47 11.00
N ALA A 178 -2.80 -7.21 10.82
CA ALA A 178 -3.58 -6.36 11.70
C ALA A 178 -3.59 -6.84 13.16
N GLY A 179 -3.63 -8.15 13.37
CA GLY A 179 -3.55 -8.78 14.69
C GLY A 179 -2.14 -8.93 15.25
N SER A 180 -1.14 -8.20 14.74
CA SER A 180 0.28 -8.40 15.02
C SER A 180 0.59 -8.78 16.48
N HIS A 181 1.15 -9.97 16.64
CA HIS A 181 1.65 -10.44 17.92
C HIS A 181 3.00 -9.79 18.25
N ILE A 182 3.86 -9.61 17.25
CA ILE A 182 5.15 -8.94 17.41
C ILE A 182 4.95 -7.52 17.96
N ARG A 183 4.03 -6.74 17.36
CA ARG A 183 3.72 -5.39 17.88
C ARG A 183 3.35 -5.40 19.35
N ARG A 184 2.49 -6.35 19.77
CA ARG A 184 2.09 -6.48 21.19
C ARG A 184 3.24 -6.90 22.10
N THR A 185 4.06 -7.83 21.64
CA THR A 185 5.27 -8.29 22.39
C THR A 185 6.26 -7.13 22.60
N CYS A 186 6.41 -6.23 21.61
CA CYS A 186 7.20 -5.01 21.75
C CYS A 186 6.52 -3.92 22.61
N GLY A 187 5.31 -4.14 23.16
CA GLY A 187 4.58 -3.12 23.91
C GLY A 187 4.09 -1.93 23.04
N LEU A 188 4.13 -2.07 21.73
CA LEU A 188 3.76 -1.01 20.79
C LEU A 188 2.24 -0.95 20.58
N GLN A 189 1.69 0.27 20.59
CA GLN A 189 0.26 0.51 20.59
C GLN A 189 -0.22 1.16 19.32
N MET A 190 -1.33 0.66 18.75
CA MET A 190 -2.05 1.32 17.68
C MET A 190 -2.82 2.51 18.23
N ARG A 191 -2.75 3.65 17.53
CA ARG A 191 -3.49 4.87 17.86
C ARG A 191 -4.44 5.23 16.73
N GLY A 192 -5.69 5.54 17.07
CA GLY A 192 -6.72 5.94 16.13
C GLY A 192 -8.02 5.14 16.31
N PRO A 193 -9.10 5.57 15.66
CA PRO A 193 -10.44 5.01 15.85
C PRO A 193 -10.68 3.71 15.09
N VAL A 194 -11.69 2.96 15.58
CA VAL A 194 -12.47 1.99 14.79
C VAL A 194 -13.62 2.77 14.17
N LEU A 195 -13.76 2.72 12.84
CA LEU A 195 -14.76 3.50 12.11
C LEU A 195 -16.05 2.72 11.92
N GLN A 196 -15.93 1.43 11.56
CA GLN A 196 -17.07 0.58 11.23
C GLN A 196 -16.70 -0.89 11.32
N GLN A 197 -17.68 -1.74 11.66
CA GLN A 197 -17.57 -3.19 11.52
C GLN A 197 -18.25 -3.63 10.22
N VAL A 198 -17.61 -4.53 9.48
CA VAL A 198 -18.02 -4.92 8.13
C VAL A 198 -18.06 -6.44 8.02
N ILE A 199 -19.11 -6.95 7.38
CA ILE A 199 -19.15 -8.32 6.85
C ILE A 199 -18.78 -8.27 5.38
N SER A 200 -17.87 -9.15 4.98
CA SER A 200 -17.39 -9.34 3.62
C SER A 200 -17.82 -10.74 3.16
N VAL A 201 -18.59 -10.81 2.09
CA VAL A 201 -19.11 -12.05 1.50
C VAL A 201 -18.45 -12.24 0.15
N HIS A 202 -17.60 -13.26 0.04
CA HIS A 202 -17.00 -13.69 -1.22
C HIS A 202 -17.94 -14.66 -1.93
N PHE A 203 -18.27 -14.36 -3.19
CA PHE A 203 -19.23 -15.14 -3.94
C PHE A 203 -18.95 -15.15 -5.45
N ARG A 204 -19.50 -16.15 -6.12
CA ARG A 204 -19.58 -16.24 -7.58
C ARG A 204 -20.99 -16.07 -8.09
N ALA A 205 -21.12 -15.38 -9.22
CA ALA A 205 -22.37 -15.20 -9.95
C ALA A 205 -22.07 -14.75 -11.38
N ASP A 206 -22.99 -14.96 -12.32
CA ASP A 206 -22.85 -14.38 -13.66
C ASP A 206 -23.38 -12.94 -13.70
N LEU A 207 -22.49 -11.98 -13.51
CA LEU A 207 -22.80 -10.55 -13.58
C LEU A 207 -22.24 -9.88 -14.85
N ARG A 208 -21.65 -10.63 -15.78
CA ARG A 208 -20.96 -10.12 -16.96
C ARG A 208 -21.83 -9.19 -17.81
N ALA A 209 -23.07 -9.59 -18.09
CA ALA A 209 -23.99 -8.79 -18.89
C ALA A 209 -24.31 -7.42 -18.27
N TYR A 210 -24.31 -7.31 -16.94
CA TYR A 210 -24.61 -6.07 -16.22
C TYR A 210 -23.37 -5.19 -16.03
N LEU A 211 -22.20 -5.81 -15.85
CA LEU A 211 -20.93 -5.12 -15.65
C LEU A 211 -20.33 -4.59 -16.93
N TRP A 212 -20.61 -5.24 -18.07
CA TRP A 212 -20.10 -4.82 -19.38
C TRP A 212 -20.42 -3.36 -19.72
N SER A 213 -21.64 -2.92 -19.43
CA SER A 213 -22.08 -1.53 -19.66
C SER A 213 -21.57 -0.54 -18.60
N ARG A 214 -21.17 -1.02 -17.42
CA ARG A 214 -20.80 -0.17 -16.29
C ARG A 214 -19.30 0.00 -16.09
N ARG A 215 -18.49 -0.99 -16.46
CA ARG A 215 -17.01 -0.96 -16.39
C ARG A 215 -16.45 -0.45 -15.05
N ALA A 216 -17.00 -0.93 -13.94
CA ALA A 216 -16.70 -0.45 -12.60
C ALA A 216 -16.12 -1.56 -11.72
N PRO A 217 -14.95 -1.34 -11.07
CA PRO A 217 -14.41 -2.26 -10.06
C PRO A 217 -15.19 -2.21 -8.76
N VAL A 218 -15.86 -1.09 -8.49
CA VAL A 218 -16.60 -0.85 -7.25
C VAL A 218 -17.95 -0.21 -7.57
N ILE A 219 -19.01 -0.85 -7.09
CA ILE A 219 -20.36 -0.34 -7.18
C ILE A 219 -20.93 -0.17 -5.76
N LEU A 220 -21.23 1.07 -5.38
CA LEU A 220 -21.89 1.36 -4.12
C LEU A 220 -23.40 1.25 -4.32
N THR A 221 -24.01 0.27 -3.66
CA THR A 221 -25.45 0.02 -3.75
C THR A 221 -26.21 0.82 -2.71
N CYS A 222 -26.99 1.78 -3.18
CA CYS A 222 -27.80 2.67 -2.34
C CYS A 222 -29.27 2.19 -2.33
N THR A 223 -29.48 0.95 -1.92
CA THR A 223 -30.84 0.37 -1.79
C THR A 223 -31.22 0.23 -0.30
N PRO A 224 -32.50 0.46 0.06
CA PRO A 224 -32.94 0.27 1.45
C PRO A 224 -32.76 -1.14 1.99
N ARG A 225 -32.80 -2.16 1.12
CA ARG A 225 -32.75 -3.58 1.52
C ARG A 225 -31.34 -4.12 1.68
N ALA A 226 -30.38 -3.61 0.88
CA ALA A 226 -29.02 -4.11 0.86
C ALA A 226 -28.03 -2.97 0.56
N PRO A 227 -27.92 -1.96 1.46
CA PRO A 227 -26.87 -0.95 1.31
C PRO A 227 -25.52 -1.63 1.50
N GLY A 228 -24.58 -1.36 0.58
CA GLY A 228 -23.28 -1.99 0.63
C GLY A 228 -22.40 -1.66 -0.56
N ILE A 229 -21.31 -2.37 -0.66
CA ILE A 229 -20.30 -2.20 -1.70
C ILE A 229 -20.13 -3.54 -2.42
N LEU A 230 -20.40 -3.55 -3.71
CA LEU A 230 -20.08 -4.67 -4.59
C LEU A 230 -18.72 -4.40 -5.23
N ILE A 231 -17.76 -5.29 -5.00
CA ILE A 231 -16.40 -5.21 -5.50
C ILE A 231 -16.21 -6.29 -6.57
N VAL A 232 -15.71 -5.88 -7.73
CA VAL A 232 -15.36 -6.75 -8.84
C VAL A 232 -13.86 -7.05 -8.77
N HIS A 233 -13.52 -8.32 -8.62
CA HIS A 233 -12.13 -8.76 -8.59
C HIS A 233 -11.58 -9.10 -9.99
N SER A 234 -10.39 -9.61 -10.06
CA SER A 234 -9.68 -9.91 -11.31
C SER A 234 -10.35 -11.02 -12.17
N SER A 235 -11.12 -11.89 -11.55
CA SER A 235 -11.90 -12.92 -12.26
C SER A 235 -13.27 -12.39 -12.66
N PRO A 236 -13.77 -12.67 -13.88
CA PRO A 236 -15.07 -12.15 -14.33
C PRO A 236 -16.26 -12.69 -13.55
N ASP A 237 -16.07 -13.75 -12.75
CA ASP A 237 -17.14 -14.40 -11.98
C ASP A 237 -16.94 -14.24 -10.47
N ASP A 238 -15.95 -13.45 -10.02
CA ASP A 238 -15.47 -13.41 -8.65
C ASP A 238 -15.71 -12.04 -8.03
N TYR A 239 -16.55 -12.01 -6.99
CA TYR A 239 -17.06 -10.78 -6.39
C TYR A 239 -17.01 -10.81 -4.89
N VAL A 240 -16.95 -9.63 -4.29
CA VAL A 240 -17.17 -9.44 -2.86
C VAL A 240 -18.30 -8.46 -2.66
N PHE A 241 -19.22 -8.79 -1.76
CA PHE A 241 -20.24 -7.87 -1.26
C PHE A 241 -19.94 -7.53 0.19
N GLN A 242 -19.81 -6.25 0.50
CA GLN A 242 -19.51 -5.75 1.84
C GLN A 242 -20.67 -4.92 2.37
N PHE A 243 -21.02 -5.13 3.65
CA PHE A 243 -22.07 -4.36 4.32
C PHE A 243 -21.77 -4.21 5.82
N PRO A 244 -22.27 -3.11 6.46
CA PRO A 244 -22.03 -2.87 7.89
C PRO A 244 -22.83 -3.84 8.77
N TYR A 245 -22.25 -4.16 9.95
CA TYR A 245 -22.94 -4.83 11.05
C TYR A 245 -22.53 -4.22 12.39
N PHE A 246 -23.24 -4.48 13.48
CA PHE A 246 -23.15 -3.76 14.74
C PHE A 246 -22.94 -4.70 15.94
N PRO A 247 -21.69 -5.15 16.21
CA PRO A 247 -21.38 -5.91 17.42
C PRO A 247 -21.46 -5.01 18.67
N PRO A 248 -21.68 -5.56 19.87
CA PRO A 248 -21.88 -7.01 20.15
C PRO A 248 -23.28 -7.52 19.88
N VAL A 249 -24.23 -6.62 19.54
CA VAL A 249 -25.65 -6.94 19.32
C VAL A 249 -25.82 -7.86 18.12
N GLN A 250 -25.10 -7.61 17.03
CA GLN A 250 -25.02 -8.48 15.86
C GLN A 250 -23.66 -9.21 15.84
N ARG A 251 -23.65 -10.45 15.37
CA ARG A 251 -22.46 -11.30 15.18
C ARG A 251 -22.47 -11.88 13.77
N LEU A 252 -21.29 -12.27 13.26
CA LEU A 252 -21.19 -12.91 11.94
C LEU A 252 -22.15 -14.10 11.80
N GLN A 253 -22.29 -14.93 12.83
CA GLN A 253 -23.15 -16.11 12.85
C GLN A 253 -24.66 -15.78 12.73
N ASP A 254 -25.04 -14.53 12.94
CA ASP A 254 -26.42 -14.09 12.79
C ASP A 254 -26.83 -13.91 11.32
N PHE A 255 -25.86 -13.93 10.41
CA PHE A 255 -26.05 -13.78 8.97
C PHE A 255 -25.84 -15.13 8.29
N THR A 256 -26.96 -15.78 7.91
CA THR A 256 -26.89 -17.05 7.19
C THR A 256 -26.48 -16.86 5.74
N ALA A 257 -26.02 -17.93 5.08
CA ALA A 257 -25.75 -17.90 3.65
C ALA A 257 -26.97 -17.43 2.83
N ASP A 258 -28.18 -17.82 3.23
CA ASP A 258 -29.42 -17.40 2.55
C ASP A 258 -29.72 -15.91 2.77
N ASP A 259 -29.44 -15.36 3.97
CA ASP A 259 -29.53 -13.92 4.21
C ASP A 259 -28.57 -13.16 3.30
N CYS A 260 -27.36 -13.65 3.16
CA CYS A 260 -26.36 -13.05 2.28
C CYS A 260 -26.75 -13.18 0.79
N ARG A 261 -27.28 -14.33 0.36
CA ARG A 261 -27.83 -14.49 -1.02
C ARG A 261 -28.94 -13.50 -1.31
N ARG A 262 -29.90 -13.31 -0.38
CA ARG A 262 -30.97 -12.32 -0.54
C ARG A 262 -30.41 -10.91 -0.66
N ARG A 263 -29.46 -10.51 0.20
CA ARG A 263 -28.82 -9.19 0.14
C ARG A 263 -28.09 -8.97 -1.17
N ILE A 264 -27.35 -9.96 -1.67
CA ILE A 264 -26.66 -9.88 -2.95
C ILE A 264 -27.63 -9.73 -4.11
N ARG A 265 -28.74 -10.51 -4.11
CA ARG A 265 -29.82 -10.38 -5.11
C ARG A 265 -30.45 -8.98 -5.10
N ASP A 266 -30.73 -8.43 -3.92
CA ASP A 266 -31.25 -7.08 -3.76
C ASP A 266 -30.22 -6.01 -4.22
N ALA A 267 -28.94 -6.20 -3.91
CA ALA A 267 -27.86 -5.31 -4.34
C ALA A 267 -27.63 -5.35 -5.86
N VAL A 268 -27.79 -6.52 -6.47
CA VAL A 268 -27.75 -6.68 -7.93
C VAL A 268 -29.06 -6.20 -8.58
N GLY A 269 -30.19 -6.34 -7.91
CA GLY A 269 -31.53 -6.02 -8.44
C GLY A 269 -32.11 -7.15 -9.28
N LYS A 270 -31.72 -8.42 -8.99
CA LYS A 270 -32.19 -9.65 -9.67
C LYS A 270 -32.53 -10.73 -8.65
N GLY A 271 -33.81 -10.97 -8.46
CA GLY A 271 -34.31 -11.92 -7.45
C GLY A 271 -33.99 -13.40 -7.76
N ASP A 272 -33.83 -13.72 -9.02
CA ASP A 272 -33.56 -15.06 -9.56
C ASP A 272 -32.06 -15.37 -9.75
N LEU A 273 -31.17 -14.43 -9.42
CA LEU A 273 -29.73 -14.61 -9.59
C LEU A 273 -29.21 -15.82 -8.81
N ALA A 274 -28.53 -16.72 -9.50
CA ALA A 274 -27.77 -17.79 -8.87
C ALA A 274 -26.53 -17.19 -8.18
N VAL A 275 -26.41 -17.39 -6.86
CA VAL A 275 -25.31 -16.89 -6.05
C VAL A 275 -24.68 -18.05 -5.31
N ASP A 276 -23.39 -18.29 -5.58
CA ASP A 276 -22.57 -19.27 -4.89
C ASP A 276 -21.63 -18.57 -3.90
N ILE A 277 -21.83 -18.79 -2.60
CA ILE A 277 -21.04 -18.16 -1.52
C ILE A 277 -19.88 -19.05 -1.17
N HIS A 278 -18.65 -18.53 -1.36
CA HIS A 278 -17.40 -19.22 -1.04
C HIS A 278 -16.96 -19.02 0.40
N SER A 279 -17.06 -17.79 0.90
CA SER A 279 -16.66 -17.49 2.28
C SER A 279 -17.31 -16.22 2.80
N MET A 280 -17.41 -16.13 4.13
CA MET A 280 -17.93 -14.98 4.86
C MET A 280 -16.95 -14.63 5.96
N GLN A 281 -16.55 -13.38 6.06
CA GLN A 281 -15.64 -12.89 7.10
C GLN A 281 -16.14 -11.57 7.68
N SER A 282 -15.79 -11.32 8.94
CA SER A 282 -16.00 -10.03 9.58
C SER A 282 -14.65 -9.38 9.89
N TRP A 283 -14.59 -8.07 9.71
CA TRP A 283 -13.41 -7.30 10.02
C TRP A 283 -13.77 -5.87 10.47
N ALA A 284 -12.86 -5.26 11.20
CA ALA A 284 -13.01 -3.89 11.67
C ALA A 284 -12.30 -2.93 10.71
N MET A 285 -13.06 -1.98 10.14
CA MET A 285 -12.52 -0.87 9.42
C MET A 285 -11.93 0.13 10.43
N THR A 286 -10.61 0.26 10.45
CA THR A 286 -9.88 1.07 11.40
C THR A 286 -9.05 2.13 10.69
N ALA A 287 -8.76 3.22 11.40
CA ALA A 287 -7.84 4.26 10.98
C ALA A 287 -6.78 4.40 12.07
N GLN A 288 -5.75 3.56 12.00
CA GLN A 288 -4.79 3.43 13.11
C GLN A 288 -3.36 3.35 12.60
N VAL A 289 -2.47 4.04 13.30
CA VAL A 289 -1.02 3.97 13.11
C VAL A 289 -0.36 3.64 14.44
N VAL A 290 0.64 2.78 14.41
CA VAL A 290 1.42 2.45 15.61
C VAL A 290 2.23 3.65 16.09
N ASN A 291 2.44 3.73 17.41
CA ASN A 291 3.19 4.83 18.01
C ASN A 291 4.67 4.86 17.59
N ARG A 292 5.28 3.72 17.31
CA ARG A 292 6.64 3.59 16.74
C ARG A 292 6.69 2.44 15.72
N TYR A 293 7.51 2.60 14.67
CA TYR A 293 7.71 1.58 13.61
C TYR A 293 8.89 0.66 13.92
N ARG A 294 9.71 1.04 14.91
CA ARG A 294 10.90 0.30 15.34
C ARG A 294 10.95 0.18 16.86
N GLU A 295 11.36 -0.97 17.34
CA GLU A 295 11.80 -1.20 18.72
C GLU A 295 13.08 -2.02 18.67
N GLY A 296 14.21 -1.40 19.05
CA GLY A 296 15.53 -2.05 18.99
C GLY A 296 15.86 -2.62 17.60
N ARG A 297 15.97 -3.95 17.50
CA ARG A 297 16.22 -4.70 16.26
C ARG A 297 14.96 -5.20 15.56
N THR A 298 13.78 -4.83 16.06
CA THR A 298 12.48 -5.24 15.52
C THR A 298 11.81 -4.09 14.77
N PHE A 299 11.38 -4.36 13.54
CA PHE A 299 10.73 -3.39 12.64
C PHE A 299 9.32 -3.87 12.29
N LEU A 300 8.35 -2.96 12.19
CA LEU A 300 6.99 -3.27 11.77
C LEU A 300 6.73 -2.72 10.37
N ILE A 301 6.07 -3.51 9.51
CA ILE A 301 5.66 -3.12 8.16
C ILE A 301 4.19 -3.49 7.89
N GLY A 302 3.55 -2.75 6.98
CA GLY A 302 2.18 -3.02 6.56
C GLY A 302 1.17 -2.94 7.71
N ASP A 303 0.18 -3.84 7.72
CA ASP A 303 -0.92 -3.82 8.70
C ASP A 303 -0.46 -4.01 10.16
N ALA A 304 0.76 -4.49 10.40
CA ALA A 304 1.35 -4.51 11.73
C ALA A 304 1.68 -3.09 12.22
N ALA A 305 2.01 -2.17 11.32
CA ALA A 305 2.37 -0.78 11.61
C ALA A 305 1.21 0.20 11.43
N HIS A 306 0.34 -0.02 10.43
CA HIS A 306 -0.74 0.91 10.09
C HIS A 306 -1.94 0.19 9.47
N ARG A 307 -3.13 0.70 9.73
CA ARG A 307 -4.39 0.16 9.22
C ARG A 307 -5.25 1.31 8.70
N PHE A 308 -5.63 1.25 7.45
CA PHE A 308 -6.43 2.26 6.80
C PHE A 308 -7.83 1.75 6.47
N PRO A 309 -8.84 2.64 6.44
CA PRO A 309 -10.06 2.36 5.71
C PRO A 309 -9.72 1.97 4.26
N PRO A 310 -10.43 1.03 3.63
CA PRO A 310 -10.14 0.61 2.26
C PRO A 310 -10.44 1.68 1.19
N THR A 311 -10.99 2.81 1.63
CA THR A 311 -11.30 3.99 0.80
C THR A 311 -10.02 4.64 0.27
N GLY A 312 -9.68 4.35 -0.98
CA GLY A 312 -8.46 4.82 -1.65
C GLY A 312 -7.45 3.72 -1.99
N GLY A 313 -7.64 2.47 -1.49
CA GLY A 313 -6.79 1.33 -1.87
C GLY A 313 -5.34 1.41 -1.39
N LEU A 314 -5.05 2.12 -0.28
CA LEU A 314 -3.70 2.47 0.13
C LEU A 314 -2.99 1.39 0.97
N GLY A 315 -3.71 0.52 1.70
CA GLY A 315 -3.12 -0.33 2.75
C GLY A 315 -2.03 -1.28 2.25
N LEU A 316 -2.35 -2.15 1.30
CA LEU A 316 -1.40 -3.10 0.72
C LEU A 316 -0.20 -2.37 0.11
N ASN A 317 -0.47 -1.31 -0.66
CA ASN A 317 0.54 -0.53 -1.36
C ASN A 317 1.53 0.12 -0.38
N THR A 318 1.03 0.75 0.69
CA THR A 318 1.88 1.33 1.74
C THR A 318 2.78 0.29 2.38
N GLY A 319 2.28 -0.93 2.64
CA GLY A 319 3.08 -2.02 3.19
C GLY A 319 4.19 -2.51 2.25
N VAL A 320 3.95 -2.54 0.93
CA VAL A 320 4.99 -2.82 -0.07
C VAL A 320 6.04 -1.70 -0.09
N HIS A 321 5.61 -0.45 0.01
CA HIS A 321 6.53 0.70 0.07
C HIS A 321 7.35 0.72 1.37
N ASP A 322 6.79 0.27 2.52
CA ASP A 322 7.54 0.09 3.76
C ASP A 322 8.67 -0.93 3.57
N ALA A 323 8.34 -2.07 2.98
CA ALA A 323 9.30 -3.13 2.67
C ALA A 323 10.44 -2.60 1.78
N HIS A 324 10.11 -1.82 0.75
CA HIS A 324 11.09 -1.24 -0.18
C HIS A 324 12.03 -0.23 0.51
N ASN A 325 11.49 0.62 1.37
CA ASN A 325 12.29 1.56 2.13
C ASN A 325 13.22 0.88 3.15
N LEU A 326 12.74 -0.20 3.79
CA LEU A 326 13.47 -0.88 4.87
C LEU A 326 14.55 -1.83 4.35
N ALA A 327 14.30 -2.57 3.26
CA ALA A 327 15.14 -3.67 2.82
C ALA A 327 16.60 -3.25 2.54
N TRP A 328 16.81 -2.20 1.77
CA TRP A 328 18.17 -1.71 1.47
C TRP A 328 18.89 -1.17 2.70
N LYS A 329 18.17 -0.54 3.64
CA LYS A 329 18.73 -0.03 4.90
C LYS A 329 19.26 -1.15 5.78
N LEU A 330 18.48 -2.23 5.93
CA LEU A 330 18.92 -3.43 6.64
C LEU A 330 20.12 -4.09 5.95
N ALA A 331 20.09 -4.19 4.62
CA ALA A 331 21.19 -4.77 3.85
C ALA A 331 22.48 -3.98 4.01
N TRP A 332 22.40 -2.66 4.03
CA TRP A 332 23.58 -1.80 4.23
C TRP A 332 24.14 -1.93 5.65
N ASP A 333 23.28 -1.97 6.67
CA ASP A 333 23.74 -2.16 8.04
C ASP A 333 24.41 -3.52 8.24
N ILE A 334 23.80 -4.59 7.73
CA ILE A 334 24.37 -5.94 7.81
C ILE A 334 25.72 -6.02 7.08
N SER A 335 25.89 -5.26 6.00
CA SER A 335 27.13 -5.21 5.22
C SER A 335 28.15 -4.18 5.75
N ALA A 336 27.92 -3.59 6.91
CA ALA A 336 28.74 -2.54 7.51
C ALA A 336 29.01 -1.32 6.60
N ARG A 337 28.04 -0.97 5.74
CA ARG A 337 28.07 0.19 4.84
C ARG A 337 27.22 1.36 5.34
N ALA A 338 26.37 1.11 6.35
CA ALA A 338 25.42 2.09 6.85
C ALA A 338 26.06 3.12 7.77
N PRO A 339 25.71 4.41 7.65
CA PRO A 339 25.98 5.36 8.72
C PRO A 339 25.18 4.97 9.99
N ALA A 340 25.66 5.39 11.15
CA ALA A 340 25.16 4.92 12.45
C ALA A 340 23.64 5.11 12.66
N ASN A 341 23.06 6.14 12.05
CA ASN A 341 21.64 6.50 12.20
C ASN A 341 20.75 6.00 11.06
N LEU A 342 21.26 5.25 10.08
CA LEU A 342 20.49 4.86 8.89
C LEU A 342 19.18 4.16 9.24
N LEU A 343 19.20 3.24 10.18
CA LEU A 343 18.00 2.46 10.55
C LEU A 343 16.93 3.28 11.28
N ASP A 344 17.30 4.36 11.94
CA ASP A 344 16.36 5.27 12.61
C ASP A 344 15.55 6.07 11.57
N THR A 345 16.14 6.26 10.39
CA THR A 345 15.46 6.95 9.29
C THR A 345 14.24 6.20 8.75
N TYR A 346 14.13 4.88 8.99
CA TYR A 346 12.95 4.11 8.59
C TYR A 346 11.67 4.67 9.22
N GLU A 347 11.66 4.83 10.52
CA GLU A 347 10.51 5.40 11.23
C GLU A 347 10.28 6.85 10.83
N ALA A 348 11.34 7.66 10.77
CA ALA A 348 11.26 9.08 10.42
C ALA A 348 10.68 9.30 9.00
N GLU A 349 10.97 8.40 8.05
CA GLU A 349 10.48 8.48 6.68
C GLU A 349 9.10 7.85 6.51
N ARG A 350 8.82 6.67 7.09
CA ARG A 350 7.63 5.90 6.77
C ARG A 350 6.43 6.17 7.68
N ARG A 351 6.66 6.49 8.95
CA ARG A 351 5.55 6.76 9.87
C ARG A 351 4.74 8.02 9.51
N PRO A 352 5.34 9.15 9.10
CA PRO A 352 4.58 10.30 8.60
C PRO A 352 3.71 9.96 7.38
N ILE A 353 4.22 9.13 6.45
CA ILE A 353 3.43 8.65 5.30
C ILE A 353 2.25 7.79 5.75
N GLY A 354 2.46 6.89 6.71
CA GLY A 354 1.38 6.11 7.31
C GLY A 354 0.29 6.99 7.93
N ILE A 355 0.66 8.08 8.60
CA ILE A 355 -0.27 9.07 9.18
C ILE A 355 -1.04 9.77 8.06
N ALA A 356 -0.36 10.34 7.07
CA ALA A 356 -0.98 11.07 5.97
C ALA A 356 -1.96 10.19 5.16
N ASN A 357 -1.56 8.94 4.86
CA ASN A 357 -2.42 7.96 4.19
C ASN A 357 -3.65 7.59 5.04
N THR A 358 -3.50 7.50 6.36
CA THR A 358 -4.62 7.27 7.28
C THR A 358 -5.60 8.43 7.25
N GLU A 359 -5.13 9.66 7.37
CA GLU A 359 -5.95 10.88 7.34
C GLU A 359 -6.68 11.03 6.01
N HIS A 360 -5.99 10.79 4.89
CA HIS A 360 -6.62 10.79 3.57
C HIS A 360 -7.72 9.72 3.45
N SER A 361 -7.46 8.50 3.92
CA SER A 361 -8.45 7.42 3.88
C SER A 361 -9.67 7.72 4.76
N VAL A 362 -9.48 8.40 5.91
CA VAL A 362 -10.59 8.87 6.77
C VAL A 362 -11.39 9.94 6.06
N LYS A 363 -10.74 10.91 5.42
CA LYS A 363 -11.41 11.96 4.62
C LYS A 363 -12.28 11.33 3.52
N ASN A 364 -11.76 10.30 2.85
CA ASN A 364 -12.49 9.56 1.83
C ASN A 364 -13.70 8.82 2.42
N PHE A 365 -13.54 8.20 3.59
CA PHE A 365 -14.64 7.55 4.29
C PHE A 365 -15.72 8.56 4.71
N ASP A 366 -15.34 9.71 5.23
CA ASP A 366 -16.29 10.79 5.60
C ASP A 366 -17.03 11.32 4.35
N GLY A 367 -16.34 11.47 3.22
CA GLY A 367 -16.97 11.80 1.94
C GLY A 367 -18.00 10.77 1.48
N LEU A 368 -17.74 9.47 1.67
CA LEU A 368 -18.73 8.43 1.43
C LEU A 368 -19.97 8.61 2.33
N MET A 369 -19.77 9.01 3.59
CA MET A 369 -20.88 9.30 4.50
C MET A 369 -21.67 10.53 4.06
N ASP A 370 -21.04 11.52 3.42
CA ASP A 370 -21.73 12.68 2.84
C ASP A 370 -22.69 12.29 1.70
N VAL A 371 -22.37 11.29 0.89
CA VAL A 371 -23.30 10.74 -0.10
C VAL A 371 -24.52 10.14 0.57
N TYR A 372 -24.34 9.36 1.64
CA TYR A 372 -25.47 8.83 2.41
C TYR A 372 -26.26 9.92 3.10
N ALA A 373 -25.62 10.99 3.57
CA ALA A 373 -26.29 12.17 4.11
C ALA A 373 -27.13 12.90 3.05
N ALA A 374 -26.63 13.03 1.84
CA ALA A 374 -27.39 13.59 0.71
C ALA A 374 -28.62 12.72 0.36
N LEU A 375 -28.55 11.42 0.58
CA LEU A 375 -29.68 10.48 0.45
C LEU A 375 -30.69 10.56 1.61
N GLY A 376 -30.44 11.43 2.62
CA GLY A 376 -31.35 11.67 3.74
C GLY A 376 -31.07 10.83 4.99
N LEU A 377 -29.90 10.17 5.07
CA LEU A 377 -29.45 9.50 6.30
C LEU A 377 -28.67 10.49 7.21
N PRO A 378 -28.68 10.28 8.52
CA PRO A 378 -27.79 11.05 9.40
C PRO A 378 -26.32 10.78 9.05
N ARG A 379 -25.50 11.83 8.88
CA ARG A 379 -24.05 11.73 8.55
C ARG A 379 -23.30 10.79 9.50
N PHE A 380 -23.66 10.82 10.78
CA PHE A 380 -23.07 9.98 11.82
C PHE A 380 -23.92 8.74 12.16
N GLY A 381 -24.88 8.38 11.30
CA GLY A 381 -25.87 7.33 11.61
C GLY A 381 -25.23 5.96 11.89
N VAL A 382 -24.20 5.60 11.16
CA VAL A 382 -23.48 4.33 11.37
C VAL A 382 -22.74 4.34 12.71
N ARG A 383 -22.03 5.43 13.02
CA ARG A 383 -21.32 5.59 14.31
C ARG A 383 -22.30 5.65 15.49
N ALA A 384 -23.44 6.32 15.31
CA ALA A 384 -24.48 6.39 16.32
C ALA A 384 -25.13 5.02 16.60
N LEU A 385 -25.37 4.22 15.54
CA LEU A 385 -25.85 2.86 15.70
C LEU A 385 -24.82 1.95 16.37
N GLN A 386 -23.54 2.10 16.07
CA GLN A 386 -22.47 1.38 16.74
C GLN A 386 -22.39 1.76 18.23
N ALA A 387 -22.38 3.05 18.55
CA ALA A 387 -22.40 3.52 19.92
C ALA A 387 -23.65 3.05 20.70
N LEU A 388 -24.80 3.01 20.04
CA LEU A 388 -26.02 2.46 20.62
C LEU A 388 -25.86 0.95 20.89
N ALA A 389 -25.34 0.19 19.94
CA ALA A 389 -25.11 -1.26 20.09
C ALA A 389 -24.15 -1.59 21.23
N GLU A 390 -23.16 -0.73 21.49
CA GLU A 390 -22.16 -0.86 22.57
C GLU A 390 -22.63 -0.29 23.91
N SER A 391 -23.79 0.37 23.95
CA SER A 391 -24.25 1.07 25.15
C SER A 391 -24.70 0.11 26.26
N GLN A 392 -24.54 0.54 27.51
CA GLN A 392 -24.97 -0.18 28.71
C GLN A 392 -26.48 -0.54 28.68
N PRO A 393 -27.41 0.36 28.30
CA PRO A 393 -28.82 0.00 28.18
C PRO A 393 -29.06 -1.13 27.16
N MET A 394 -28.35 -1.12 26.04
CA MET A 394 -28.47 -2.16 25.01
C MET A 394 -27.92 -3.50 25.48
N ALA A 395 -26.85 -3.50 26.27
CA ALA A 395 -26.27 -4.70 26.88
C ALA A 395 -27.19 -5.34 27.93
N ALA A 396 -28.06 -4.54 28.58
CA ALA A 396 -29.03 -5.04 29.57
C ALA A 396 -30.27 -5.72 28.94
N ILE A 397 -30.51 -5.51 27.65
CA ILE A 397 -31.65 -6.11 26.92
C ILE A 397 -31.24 -7.49 26.39
N PRO A 398 -32.14 -8.51 26.46
CA PRO A 398 -31.88 -9.80 25.84
C PRO A 398 -31.49 -9.65 24.37
N ARG A 399 -30.45 -10.37 23.95
CA ARG A 399 -29.82 -10.21 22.62
C ARG A 399 -30.79 -10.30 21.43
N PRO A 400 -31.81 -11.17 21.40
CA PRO A 400 -32.80 -11.18 20.30
C PRO A 400 -33.55 -9.85 20.17
N ALA A 401 -33.92 -9.23 21.30
CA ALA A 401 -34.65 -7.96 21.31
C ALA A 401 -33.75 -6.76 20.95
N SER A 402 -32.51 -6.70 21.47
CA SER A 402 -31.56 -5.65 21.10
C SER A 402 -31.17 -5.74 19.63
N ARG A 403 -30.97 -6.94 19.09
CA ARG A 403 -30.74 -7.19 17.66
C ARG A 403 -31.93 -6.71 16.81
N TRP A 404 -33.15 -7.05 17.22
CA TRP A 404 -34.36 -6.59 16.54
C TRP A 404 -34.44 -5.06 16.52
N ALA A 405 -34.19 -4.41 17.65
CA ALA A 405 -34.21 -2.95 17.76
C ALA A 405 -33.19 -2.27 16.82
N VAL A 406 -31.92 -2.69 16.83
CA VAL A 406 -30.88 -2.14 15.95
C VAL A 406 -31.22 -2.38 14.47
N THR A 407 -31.68 -3.59 14.13
CA THR A 407 -32.06 -3.93 12.74
C THR A 407 -33.27 -3.10 12.29
N THR A 408 -34.26 -2.87 13.14
CA THR A 408 -35.44 -2.06 12.84
C THR A 408 -35.06 -0.59 12.64
N LEU A 409 -34.25 -0.02 13.54
CA LEU A 409 -33.75 1.36 13.40
C LEU A 409 -32.99 1.55 12.09
N MET A 410 -32.11 0.61 11.75
CA MET A 410 -31.40 0.63 10.49
C MET A 410 -32.35 0.55 9.29
N THR A 411 -33.33 -0.36 9.32
CA THR A 411 -34.31 -0.53 8.24
C THR A 411 -35.13 0.74 8.03
N VAL A 412 -35.63 1.36 9.11
CA VAL A 412 -36.41 2.60 9.04
C VAL A 412 -35.55 3.75 8.49
N ALA A 413 -34.31 3.86 8.96
CA ALA A 413 -33.39 4.86 8.41
C ALA A 413 -33.17 4.65 6.90
N MET A 414 -32.91 3.42 6.48
CA MET A 414 -32.64 3.08 5.10
C MET A 414 -33.84 3.28 4.15
N GLN A 415 -35.08 3.23 4.64
CA GLN A 415 -36.27 3.54 3.81
C GLN A 415 -36.21 4.95 3.21
N ARG A 416 -35.52 5.89 3.88
CA ARG A 416 -35.35 7.25 3.35
C ARG A 416 -34.60 7.29 2.03
N ILE A 417 -33.64 6.36 1.81
CA ILE A 417 -32.91 6.20 0.54
C ILE A 417 -33.86 5.93 -0.61
N GLY A 418 -34.93 5.19 -0.38
CA GLY A 418 -35.92 4.86 -1.41
C GLY A 418 -36.57 6.07 -2.09
N ARG A 419 -36.52 7.25 -1.45
CA ARG A 419 -37.05 8.50 -2.01
C ARG A 419 -36.28 8.97 -3.26
N VAL A 420 -35.02 8.57 -3.41
CA VAL A 420 -34.20 8.89 -4.58
C VAL A 420 -34.77 8.28 -5.87
N THR A 421 -35.51 7.18 -5.78
CA THR A 421 -36.17 6.51 -6.91
C THR A 421 -37.56 7.08 -7.21
N SER A 422 -38.10 7.97 -6.36
CA SER A 422 -39.43 8.55 -6.54
C SER A 422 -39.51 9.37 -7.84
N ARG A 423 -40.66 9.28 -8.52
CA ARG A 423 -40.99 10.12 -9.68
C ARG A 423 -41.45 11.51 -9.20
N GLY A 424 -41.07 12.56 -9.94
CA GLY A 424 -41.46 13.93 -9.63
C GLY A 424 -40.34 14.81 -9.08
N ARG A 425 -40.69 16.08 -8.74
CA ARG A 425 -39.72 17.13 -8.39
C ARG A 425 -38.86 16.82 -7.16
N ILE A 426 -39.40 16.11 -6.18
CA ILE A 426 -38.68 15.78 -4.94
C ILE A 426 -37.56 14.77 -5.24
N GLY A 427 -37.87 13.70 -5.98
CA GLY A 427 -36.86 12.73 -6.36
C GLY A 427 -35.81 13.29 -7.31
N ALA A 428 -36.19 14.20 -8.24
CA ALA A 428 -35.25 14.88 -9.13
C ALA A 428 -34.25 15.72 -8.32
N ARG A 429 -34.73 16.62 -7.46
CA ARG A 429 -33.85 17.45 -6.59
C ARG A 429 -32.93 16.62 -5.71
N LEU A 430 -33.40 15.47 -5.23
CA LEU A 430 -32.58 14.57 -4.42
C LEU A 430 -31.46 13.93 -5.26
N ARG A 431 -31.77 13.49 -6.47
CA ARG A 431 -30.77 12.95 -7.42
C ARG A 431 -29.72 13.99 -7.79
N ASP A 432 -30.14 15.22 -8.14
CA ASP A 432 -29.24 16.33 -8.48
C ASP A 432 -28.25 16.61 -7.34
N ARG A 433 -28.76 16.72 -6.11
CA ARG A 433 -27.93 16.91 -4.91
C ARG A 433 -26.94 15.75 -4.67
N VAL A 434 -27.39 14.51 -4.82
CA VAL A 434 -26.53 13.33 -4.64
C VAL A 434 -25.46 13.29 -5.72
N GLN A 435 -25.80 13.60 -6.95
CA GLN A 435 -24.85 13.66 -8.06
C GLN A 435 -23.80 14.75 -7.85
N GLU A 436 -24.19 15.92 -7.35
CA GLU A 436 -23.28 17.01 -7.01
C GLU A 436 -22.27 16.56 -5.92
N VAL A 437 -22.75 15.93 -4.83
CA VAL A 437 -21.87 15.42 -3.76
C VAL A 437 -20.93 14.35 -4.29
N ILE A 438 -21.39 13.43 -5.15
CA ILE A 438 -20.54 12.40 -5.76
C ILE A 438 -19.47 13.03 -6.66
N ALA A 439 -19.80 14.03 -7.46
CA ALA A 439 -18.87 14.70 -8.35
C ALA A 439 -17.69 15.36 -7.61
N HIS A 440 -17.90 15.82 -6.38
CA HIS A 440 -16.85 16.40 -5.53
C HIS A 440 -15.92 15.37 -4.89
N GLN A 441 -16.14 14.07 -5.11
CA GLN A 441 -15.37 12.98 -4.49
C GLN A 441 -14.23 12.46 -5.39
N GLY A 442 -13.86 13.18 -6.45
CA GLY A 442 -12.83 12.74 -7.40
C GLY A 442 -11.51 12.34 -6.76
N GLY A 443 -11.06 13.08 -5.74
CA GLY A 443 -9.83 12.82 -5.00
C GLY A 443 -9.80 11.53 -4.17
N HIS A 444 -10.94 10.83 -4.00
CA HIS A 444 -10.96 9.56 -3.26
C HIS A 444 -10.13 8.45 -3.92
N PHE A 445 -10.09 8.47 -5.25
CA PHE A 445 -9.51 7.37 -6.03
C PHE A 445 -8.39 7.85 -6.96
N ARG A 446 -8.16 9.17 -7.04
CA ARG A 446 -7.04 9.79 -7.73
C ARG A 446 -6.00 10.15 -6.68
N THR A 447 -5.02 9.29 -6.50
CA THR A 447 -4.02 9.41 -5.43
C THR A 447 -2.59 9.40 -5.99
N TRP A 448 -2.39 9.88 -7.23
CA TRP A 448 -1.08 9.83 -7.87
C TRP A 448 -0.04 10.70 -7.16
N GLY A 449 -0.46 11.81 -6.56
CA GLY A 449 0.41 12.62 -5.73
C GLY A 449 0.86 11.90 -4.47
N LEU A 450 -0.02 11.15 -3.81
CA LEU A 450 0.34 10.32 -2.65
C LEU A 450 1.17 9.09 -3.05
N ASP A 451 0.95 8.53 -4.24
CA ASP A 451 1.61 7.30 -4.70
C ASP A 451 3.02 7.59 -5.25
N LEU A 452 3.15 8.56 -6.17
CA LEU A 452 4.40 8.88 -6.86
C LEU A 452 5.12 10.09 -6.28
N GLY A 453 4.42 10.97 -5.58
CA GLY A 453 4.94 12.21 -5.02
C GLY A 453 5.45 12.08 -3.58
N VAL A 454 5.66 10.87 -3.08
CA VAL A 454 6.23 10.65 -1.74
C VAL A 454 7.57 11.36 -1.61
N HIS A 455 7.70 12.14 -0.53
CA HIS A 455 8.87 12.91 -0.21
C HIS A 455 9.29 12.62 1.23
N TYR A 456 10.56 12.28 1.42
CA TYR A 456 11.15 12.01 2.72
C TYR A 456 11.89 13.27 3.22
N GLY A 457 11.14 14.21 3.76
CA GLY A 457 11.69 15.49 4.21
C GLY A 457 12.44 15.44 5.55
N ARG A 458 12.37 14.30 6.24
CA ARG A 458 13.15 14.00 7.44
C ARG A 458 13.75 12.60 7.26
N GLY A 459 14.79 12.29 7.96
CA GLY A 459 15.42 10.99 7.88
C GLY A 459 16.86 11.07 7.42
N PHE A 460 17.27 10.23 6.49
CA PHE A 460 18.64 10.14 5.98
C PHE A 460 19.18 11.46 5.38
N LEU A 461 18.25 12.35 5.07
CA LEU A 461 18.50 13.69 4.56
C LEU A 461 17.75 14.67 5.44
N ASP A 462 18.44 15.24 6.41
CA ASP A 462 17.91 16.32 7.24
C ASP A 462 17.98 17.63 6.46
N GLU A 463 17.08 17.86 5.53
CA GLU A 463 16.81 19.18 4.99
C GLU A 463 15.83 19.88 5.92
N GLY A 464 16.34 20.94 6.58
CA GLY A 464 15.52 21.80 7.43
C GLY A 464 14.23 22.23 6.75
N ASP A 465 13.26 22.62 7.56
CA ASP A 465 11.89 23.05 7.24
C ASP A 465 11.41 22.66 5.84
N ILE A 466 10.73 21.54 5.78
CA ILE A 466 9.90 21.23 4.62
C ILE A 466 8.87 22.36 4.61
N SER A 467 8.99 23.26 3.62
CA SER A 467 7.87 24.13 3.30
C SER A 467 6.64 23.23 3.23
N ASP A 468 5.55 23.65 3.86
CA ASP A 468 4.20 23.04 3.78
C ASP A 468 3.67 23.07 2.32
N ASP A 469 4.49 22.66 1.35
CA ASP A 469 4.05 22.43 0.00
C ASP A 469 3.03 21.30 0.07
N VAL A 470 1.78 21.72 0.09
CA VAL A 470 0.61 20.86 0.08
C VAL A 470 0.81 19.87 -1.05
N VAL A 471 1.15 18.63 -0.69
CA VAL A 471 1.24 17.54 -1.67
C VAL A 471 -0.11 17.46 -2.34
N ASN A 472 -0.18 17.79 -3.62
CA ASN A 472 -1.42 17.62 -4.35
C ASN A 472 -1.72 16.13 -4.39
N VAL A 473 -2.76 15.71 -3.68
CA VAL A 473 -3.11 14.28 -3.53
C VAL A 473 -3.45 13.66 -4.87
N GLU A 474 -4.16 14.40 -5.73
CA GLU A 474 -4.72 13.90 -6.98
C GLU A 474 -3.70 13.85 -8.11
N PHE A 475 -2.80 14.82 -8.15
CA PHE A 475 -1.87 14.98 -9.27
C PHE A 475 -0.42 14.90 -8.80
N TYR A 476 0.38 14.22 -9.61
CA TYR A 476 1.84 14.16 -9.44
C TYR A 476 2.51 15.04 -10.50
N THR A 477 3.30 15.99 -10.04
CA THR A 477 4.21 16.76 -10.91
C THR A 477 5.63 16.27 -10.66
N PRO A 478 6.31 15.68 -11.66
CA PRO A 478 7.67 15.21 -11.47
C PRO A 478 8.63 16.39 -11.32
N VAL A 479 9.32 16.42 -10.19
CA VAL A 479 10.36 17.42 -9.87
C VAL A 479 11.59 16.72 -9.33
N VAL A 480 12.77 17.29 -9.61
CA VAL A 480 14.01 16.92 -8.95
C VAL A 480 14.04 17.61 -7.59
N ARG A 481 13.89 16.84 -6.53
CA ARG A 481 13.90 17.31 -5.15
C ARG A 481 14.57 16.27 -4.27
N VAL A 482 15.44 16.72 -3.36
CA VAL A 482 16.08 15.85 -2.36
C VAL A 482 15.00 15.19 -1.49
N GLY A 483 15.14 13.89 -1.22
CA GLY A 483 14.11 13.09 -0.52
C GLY A 483 12.95 12.63 -1.41
N GLY A 484 12.80 13.18 -2.61
CA GLY A 484 11.76 12.79 -3.56
C GLY A 484 12.14 11.57 -4.40
N ARG A 485 11.12 10.88 -4.93
CA ARG A 485 11.29 9.82 -5.93
C ARG A 485 11.95 10.39 -7.19
N LEU A 486 12.93 9.66 -7.75
CA LEU A 486 13.53 10.00 -9.04
C LEU A 486 12.44 10.12 -10.13
N PRO A 487 12.33 11.24 -10.84
CA PRO A 487 11.42 11.36 -11.97
C PRO A 487 11.70 10.31 -13.04
N HIS A 488 10.65 9.66 -13.53
CA HIS A 488 10.76 8.77 -14.68
C HIS A 488 11.07 9.55 -15.95
N ALA A 489 12.00 9.04 -16.70
CA ALA A 489 12.24 9.39 -18.10
C ALA A 489 12.80 8.16 -18.84
N TRP A 490 12.48 8.05 -20.12
CA TRP A 490 13.16 7.09 -20.98
C TRP A 490 14.47 7.69 -21.46
N VAL A 491 15.58 7.03 -21.13
CA VAL A 491 16.93 7.47 -21.50
C VAL A 491 17.67 6.39 -22.28
N GLN A 492 18.73 6.77 -23.02
CA GLN A 492 19.64 5.83 -23.63
C GLN A 492 20.78 5.51 -22.65
N TYR A 493 20.97 4.23 -22.36
CA TYR A 493 22.04 3.73 -21.53
C TYR A 493 22.60 2.43 -22.11
N ASN A 494 23.91 2.39 -22.40
CA ASN A 494 24.60 1.26 -23.03
C ASN A 494 23.90 0.76 -24.33
N GLY A 495 23.40 1.67 -25.15
CA GLY A 495 22.73 1.37 -26.41
C GLY A 495 21.26 0.88 -26.28
N ALA A 496 20.73 0.79 -25.06
CA ALA A 496 19.35 0.39 -24.81
C ALA A 496 18.52 1.56 -24.28
N ARG A 497 17.23 1.59 -24.61
CA ARG A 497 16.24 2.50 -24.02
C ARG A 497 15.76 1.94 -22.70
N VAL A 498 16.10 2.62 -21.60
CA VAL A 498 15.77 2.19 -20.23
C VAL A 498 15.05 3.30 -19.47
N SER A 499 14.31 2.93 -18.43
CA SER A 499 13.76 3.90 -17.48
C SER A 499 14.85 4.40 -16.55
N THR A 500 14.81 5.68 -16.17
CA THR A 500 15.67 6.21 -15.10
C THR A 500 15.53 5.43 -13.80
N LEU A 501 14.34 4.86 -13.52
CA LEU A 501 14.06 4.08 -12.33
C LEU A 501 14.72 2.68 -12.34
N ASP A 502 15.17 2.21 -13.49
CA ASP A 502 15.89 0.93 -13.63
C ASP A 502 17.42 1.10 -13.42
N LEU A 503 17.90 2.33 -13.21
CA LEU A 503 19.32 2.65 -13.16
C LEU A 503 19.95 2.60 -11.76
N PRO A 504 19.27 2.92 -10.64
CA PRO A 504 19.89 2.92 -9.32
C PRO A 504 20.53 1.57 -9.00
N ALA A 505 21.78 1.60 -8.54
CA ALA A 505 22.48 0.41 -8.08
C ALA A 505 21.87 -0.07 -6.75
N ARG A 506 21.75 -1.38 -6.57
CA ARG A 506 21.18 -1.96 -5.36
C ARG A 506 22.14 -1.94 -4.16
N GLU A 507 23.42 -2.04 -4.44
CA GLU A 507 24.43 -2.22 -3.39
C GLU A 507 25.09 -0.91 -2.95
N THR A 508 25.01 0.16 -3.77
CA THR A 508 25.69 1.42 -3.54
C THR A 508 24.80 2.60 -3.89
N LEU A 509 25.18 3.81 -3.47
CA LEU A 509 24.61 5.02 -4.04
C LEU A 509 24.98 5.12 -5.52
N THR A 510 24.12 5.76 -6.31
CA THR A 510 24.34 5.98 -7.74
C THR A 510 24.45 7.46 -8.04
N VAL A 511 25.54 7.87 -8.67
CA VAL A 511 25.65 9.19 -9.29
C VAL A 511 25.10 9.11 -10.71
N LEU A 512 23.95 9.71 -10.95
CA LEU A 512 23.31 9.80 -12.26
C LEU A 512 23.64 11.15 -12.90
N ALA A 513 24.33 11.12 -14.03
CA ALA A 513 24.77 12.31 -14.75
C ALA A 513 24.47 12.19 -16.27
N ALA A 514 24.60 13.30 -17.01
CA ALA A 514 24.64 13.22 -18.46
C ALA A 514 25.94 12.54 -18.94
N SER A 515 25.86 11.78 -20.04
CA SER A 515 26.99 10.98 -20.56
C SER A 515 28.27 11.83 -20.79
N GLN A 516 28.11 13.07 -21.21
CA GLN A 516 29.23 14.01 -21.43
C GLN A 516 29.99 14.40 -20.15
N HIS A 517 29.37 14.26 -18.97
CA HIS A 517 29.96 14.58 -17.66
C HIS A 517 30.33 13.33 -16.85
N LYS A 518 30.11 12.13 -17.39
CA LYS A 518 30.37 10.86 -16.70
C LYS A 518 31.81 10.70 -16.26
N SER A 519 32.77 11.07 -17.09
CA SER A 519 34.21 11.00 -16.75
C SER A 519 34.55 11.88 -15.56
N SER A 520 34.11 13.14 -15.57
CA SER A 520 34.37 14.09 -14.48
C SER A 520 33.79 13.59 -13.13
N TRP A 521 32.58 13.00 -13.13
CA TRP A 521 32.01 12.41 -11.93
C TRP A 521 32.72 11.13 -11.50
N ARG A 522 33.28 10.36 -12.43
CA ARG A 522 34.09 9.18 -12.10
C ARG A 522 35.43 9.57 -11.48
N ASP A 523 36.09 10.63 -11.99
CA ASP A 523 37.31 11.19 -11.43
C ASP A 523 37.03 11.73 -10.01
N ALA A 524 35.92 12.42 -9.80
CA ALA A 524 35.43 12.84 -8.49
C ALA A 524 35.24 11.68 -7.53
N GLN A 525 34.58 10.60 -7.97
CA GLN A 525 34.41 9.37 -7.16
C GLN A 525 35.77 8.80 -6.73
N THR A 526 36.75 8.76 -7.65
CA THR A 526 38.11 8.26 -7.36
C THR A 526 38.81 9.15 -6.35
N ALA A 527 38.67 10.48 -6.48
CA ALA A 527 39.26 11.44 -5.55
C ALA A 527 38.66 11.35 -4.13
N VAL A 528 37.34 11.13 -4.03
CA VAL A 528 36.66 11.00 -2.73
C VAL A 528 36.89 9.62 -2.11
N GLY A 529 37.15 8.57 -2.91
CA GLY A 529 37.47 7.22 -2.42
C GLY A 529 36.27 6.43 -1.87
N HIS A 530 35.02 6.92 -2.00
CA HIS A 530 33.83 6.21 -1.55
C HIS A 530 33.27 5.28 -2.64
N PRO A 531 32.84 4.03 -2.31
CA PRO A 531 32.29 3.11 -3.29
C PRO A 531 30.92 3.58 -3.78
N LEU A 532 30.86 4.05 -5.03
CA LEU A 532 29.68 4.55 -5.71
C LEU A 532 29.57 3.94 -7.11
N THR A 533 28.36 3.95 -7.67
CA THR A 533 28.12 3.63 -9.08
C THR A 533 27.92 4.93 -9.86
N VAL A 534 28.76 5.21 -10.88
CA VAL A 534 28.61 6.40 -11.74
C VAL A 534 27.98 6.00 -13.07
N ILE A 535 26.78 6.50 -13.33
CA ILE A 535 25.99 6.23 -14.54
C ILE A 535 25.86 7.52 -15.36
N GLY A 536 26.31 7.44 -16.62
CA GLY A 536 26.06 8.48 -17.61
C GLY A 536 24.95 8.08 -18.56
N VAL A 537 23.96 8.94 -18.75
CA VAL A 537 22.83 8.74 -19.66
C VAL A 537 22.79 9.80 -20.75
N ASP A 538 22.29 9.41 -21.93
CA ASP A 538 22.06 10.37 -22.99
C ASP A 538 20.69 11.05 -22.77
N LEU A 539 20.75 12.38 -22.58
CA LEU A 539 19.60 13.24 -22.33
C LEU A 539 19.08 13.92 -23.59
N ALA A 540 19.62 13.64 -24.79
CA ALA A 540 19.27 14.34 -26.03
C ALA A 540 17.76 14.30 -26.34
N ALA A 541 17.02 13.32 -25.81
CA ALA A 541 15.57 13.18 -25.91
C ALA A 541 14.83 13.58 -24.62
N CYS A 542 15.52 14.00 -23.57
CA CYS A 542 14.90 14.35 -22.28
C CYS A 542 14.58 15.83 -22.19
N SER A 543 13.32 16.15 -22.39
CA SER A 543 12.72 17.40 -21.92
C SER A 543 12.11 17.16 -20.53
N GLY A 544 12.27 18.08 -19.59
CA GLY A 544 11.59 17.99 -18.30
C GLY A 544 12.51 18.08 -17.08
N PRO A 545 12.15 17.46 -15.95
CA PRO A 545 12.79 17.70 -14.65
C PRO A 545 14.29 17.30 -14.59
N LEU A 546 14.78 16.44 -15.50
CA LEU A 546 16.19 16.04 -15.57
C LEU A 546 17.07 16.99 -16.38
N ARG A 547 16.51 18.07 -16.91
CA ARG A 547 17.27 19.06 -17.71
C ARG A 547 18.51 19.64 -17.02
N PRO A 548 18.55 19.83 -15.67
CA PRO A 548 19.74 20.33 -15.00
C PRO A 548 20.98 19.43 -15.15
N LEU A 549 20.81 18.13 -15.40
CA LEU A 549 21.94 17.21 -15.64
C LEU A 549 22.74 17.58 -16.90
N ALA A 550 22.10 18.19 -17.89
CA ALA A 550 22.78 18.65 -19.10
C ALA A 550 23.78 19.82 -18.84
N ALA A 551 23.58 20.57 -17.76
CA ALA A 551 24.46 21.67 -17.33
C ALA A 551 25.63 21.22 -16.43
N GLY A 552 25.84 19.91 -16.28
CA GLY A 552 26.95 19.35 -15.47
C GLY A 552 26.52 18.90 -14.08
N GLN A 553 25.30 19.19 -13.63
CA GLN A 553 24.77 18.66 -12.38
C GLN A 553 24.63 17.13 -12.44
N ALA A 554 24.56 16.50 -11.28
CA ALA A 554 24.22 15.08 -11.15
C ALA A 554 23.27 14.85 -9.97
N LEU A 555 22.62 13.69 -9.97
CA LEU A 555 21.79 13.25 -8.85
C LEU A 555 22.51 12.13 -8.12
N LEU A 556 22.65 12.27 -6.82
CA LEU A 556 23.04 11.16 -5.95
C LEU A 556 21.77 10.41 -5.56
N LEU A 557 21.69 9.14 -5.93
CA LEU A 557 20.48 8.30 -5.78
C LEU A 557 20.71 7.21 -4.73
N ARG A 558 19.68 6.98 -3.93
CA ARG A 558 19.57 5.84 -3.01
C ARG A 558 19.20 4.56 -3.78
N PRO A 559 19.44 3.36 -3.21
CA PRO A 559 19.01 2.09 -3.81
C PRO A 559 17.51 2.00 -4.07
N ASP A 560 16.67 2.69 -3.29
CA ASP A 560 15.21 2.74 -3.45
C ASP A 560 14.71 3.81 -4.46
N ALA A 561 15.62 4.30 -5.31
CA ALA A 561 15.36 5.31 -6.34
C ALA A 561 14.85 6.65 -5.80
N HIS A 562 15.24 7.03 -4.58
CA HIS A 562 15.03 8.38 -4.06
C HIS A 562 16.31 9.22 -4.21
N ILE A 563 16.13 10.52 -4.42
CA ILE A 563 17.21 11.47 -4.60
C ILE A 563 17.82 11.78 -3.23
N ALA A 564 19.08 11.40 -3.03
CA ALA A 564 19.84 11.67 -1.82
C ALA A 564 20.43 13.10 -1.81
N ALA A 565 20.91 13.58 -2.95
CA ALA A 565 21.42 14.93 -3.11
C ALA A 565 21.37 15.36 -4.59
N VAL A 566 21.34 16.67 -4.81
CA VAL A 566 21.62 17.29 -6.12
C VAL A 566 23.03 17.83 -6.09
N LEU A 567 23.88 17.28 -6.94
CA LEU A 567 25.30 17.60 -7.00
C LEU A 567 25.54 18.73 -8.03
N ASP A 568 26.01 19.87 -7.58
CA ASP A 568 26.31 21.03 -8.45
C ASP A 568 27.81 21.37 -8.42
N PRO A 569 28.57 21.07 -9.48
CA PRO A 569 29.99 21.31 -9.54
C PRO A 569 30.38 22.77 -9.85
N SER A 570 29.40 23.65 -10.09
CA SER A 570 29.66 25.03 -10.58
C SER A 570 30.40 25.91 -9.60
N ARG A 571 30.33 25.64 -8.29
CA ARG A 571 30.95 26.45 -7.24
C ARG A 571 32.37 25.98 -6.91
N ASN A 572 32.54 24.68 -6.60
CA ASN A 572 33.79 24.15 -6.03
C ASN A 572 34.33 22.94 -6.81
N GLY A 573 33.73 22.58 -7.94
CA GLY A 573 34.13 21.44 -8.75
C GLY A 573 33.44 20.12 -8.35
N TYR A 574 33.70 19.07 -9.11
CA TYR A 574 33.00 17.80 -9.03
C TYR A 574 33.28 17.02 -7.73
N ALA A 575 34.58 16.98 -7.31
CA ALA A 575 35.00 16.24 -6.12
C ALA A 575 34.45 16.86 -4.84
N ASP A 576 34.52 18.19 -4.71
CA ASP A 576 34.01 18.90 -3.53
C ASP A 576 32.49 18.81 -3.44
N ALA A 577 31.77 18.90 -4.58
CA ALA A 577 30.30 18.72 -4.59
C ALA A 577 29.88 17.30 -4.13
N LEU A 578 30.62 16.27 -4.57
CA LEU A 578 30.35 14.90 -4.15
C LEU A 578 30.75 14.67 -2.69
N GLY A 579 31.93 15.14 -2.27
CA GLY A 579 32.43 15.03 -0.90
C GLY A 579 31.46 15.66 0.10
N ALA A 580 31.05 16.91 -0.14
CA ALA A 580 30.09 17.61 0.72
C ALA A 580 28.76 16.86 0.85
N ALA A 581 28.24 16.27 -0.23
CA ALA A 581 27.01 15.48 -0.18
C ALA A 581 27.17 14.19 0.66
N LEU A 582 28.33 13.52 0.54
CA LEU A 582 28.60 12.32 1.34
C LEU A 582 28.84 12.65 2.82
N ASP A 583 29.46 13.80 3.12
CA ASP A 583 29.62 14.30 4.50
C ASP A 583 28.26 14.52 5.16
N GLN A 584 27.34 15.20 4.47
CA GLN A 584 25.97 15.40 4.95
C GLN A 584 25.24 14.09 5.24
N LEU A 585 25.53 13.04 4.49
CA LEU A 585 24.96 11.71 4.66
C LEU A 585 25.68 10.86 5.73
N GLY A 586 26.75 11.39 6.35
CA GLY A 586 27.56 10.64 7.30
C GLY A 586 28.35 9.48 6.67
N LEU A 587 28.64 9.59 5.36
CA LEU A 587 29.30 8.56 4.55
C LEU A 587 30.76 8.90 4.20
N THR A 588 31.33 9.91 4.80
CA THR A 588 32.76 10.17 4.62
C THR A 588 33.56 9.06 5.24
N ALA A 589 34.54 8.58 4.48
CA ALA A 589 35.47 7.56 4.91
C ALA A 589 36.18 8.04 6.17
N THR A 590 35.87 7.46 7.32
CA THR A 590 36.94 7.25 8.29
C THR A 590 37.99 6.41 7.55
N VAL A 591 39.10 7.02 7.21
CA VAL A 591 40.29 6.29 6.78
C VAL A 591 40.68 5.37 7.93
N THR A 592 40.19 4.16 7.91
CA THR A 592 40.63 3.10 8.79
C THR A 592 41.57 2.22 8.00
N GLU A 593 42.83 2.40 8.35
CA GLU A 593 43.96 1.45 8.31
C GLU A 593 43.86 0.25 7.36
N SER A 594 44.79 0.30 6.45
CA SER A 594 45.36 -0.79 5.66
C SER A 594 45.01 -2.21 6.15
N TYR A 595 44.19 -2.91 5.41
CA TYR A 595 44.23 -4.36 5.37
C TYR A 595 45.54 -4.79 4.70
N GLU A 596 46.56 -5.11 5.49
CA GLU A 596 47.73 -5.83 5.01
C GLU A 596 47.30 -7.30 4.74
N PRO A 597 47.43 -7.81 3.54
CA PRO A 597 47.23 -9.23 3.32
C PRO A 597 48.41 -10.00 3.94
N THR A 598 48.15 -10.70 5.02
CA THR A 598 49.06 -11.71 5.53
C THR A 598 49.32 -12.75 4.44
N ARG A 599 50.60 -12.95 4.15
CA ARG A 599 51.19 -13.89 3.20
C ARG A 599 50.85 -15.37 3.55
#